data_c31a02dfbb6252259bf30b37cadd6ea6
#
_entry.id   c31a02dfbb6252259bf30b37cadd6ea6
#
_cell.length_a   1.000
_cell.length_b   1.000
_cell.length_c   1.000
_cell.angle_alpha   90.00
_cell.angle_beta   90.00
_cell.angle_gamma   90.00
#
_symmetry.space_group_name_H-M   'P 1'
#
loop_
_entity.id
_entity.type
_entity.pdbx_description
1 polymer ?
#
loop_
_entity_poly.entity_id
_entity_poly.type
_entity_poly.pdbx_seq_one_letter_code
_entity_poly.pdbx_strand_id
1 'polypeptide(L)'
;MGKNNYENAKYWAMLVSVFLMISKVMGFFRDVLTARSFGAGHESDAYFTAMSGIIIVIGALGAGLQTTLVPIFSDIKKNHGREGKNKYFSTILSVTLLVMTIITVLMFALAGPFARILAIGYEGEMHDLIVFLIRQGLPIGIFLGITYVSNAYLQSDEVYGPHALMGIPYNLIFITYLLAAKKPTVIGLMNVTMLASASQFLIQLPALRSRKLRFKFELNFRDEYLKRTLILVVPIIISSTVSQINIMIDKTLASTLTEGAISALNYANKVNTLVVSVFVVAITTVVFPKLTNAVLKRDVKETGALFSSSVNLVQLVTIPAAIGLIVLNRPIISILFQRGAFDEKATILTSGALLFYAPGLIGQSLRMCFENMFYSYQQTKIPMYTGFLTVILNVIFNFILIKPMGHRGLALATSLSMLITSIIMYFIIRKMVKFNEKETIITFLKILLSGILMGVATHFMWKAFTPLMTSRMKEVLFLFVTIFIAIVIYLLATMLFGIKDTRTLLATVKRKFGRKNA
;
A
#
# COMPACT_ATOMS: atom_id res chain seq x y z
N MET A 1 -3.01 -2.42 -35.45
CA MET A 1 -2.82 -1.17 -34.68
C MET A 1 -1.59 -0.44 -35.23
N GLY A 2 -1.75 0.76 -35.79
CA GLY A 2 -0.67 1.50 -36.42
C GLY A 2 0.40 1.93 -35.41
N LYS A 3 1.66 2.05 -35.85
CA LYS A 3 2.85 2.42 -35.08
C LYS A 3 2.64 3.65 -34.19
N ASN A 4 1.87 4.65 -34.67
CA ASN A 4 1.49 5.85 -33.93
C ASN A 4 0.58 5.58 -32.70
N ASN A 5 -0.33 4.60 -32.77
CA ASN A 5 -1.19 4.26 -31.63
C ASN A 5 -0.43 3.56 -30.51
N TYR A 6 0.61 2.78 -30.85
CA TYR A 6 1.46 2.11 -29.89
C TYR A 6 2.39 3.10 -29.15
N GLU A 7 2.96 4.07 -29.86
CA GLU A 7 3.79 5.12 -29.28
C GLU A 7 2.98 6.05 -28.36
N ASN A 8 1.76 6.42 -28.76
CA ASN A 8 0.85 7.19 -27.93
C ASN A 8 0.44 6.44 -26.66
N ALA A 9 0.12 5.15 -26.75
CA ALA A 9 -0.23 4.34 -25.58
C ALA A 9 0.96 4.22 -24.59
N LYS A 10 2.17 4.05 -25.11
CA LYS A 10 3.39 4.01 -24.28
C LYS A 10 3.67 5.34 -23.58
N TYR A 11 3.46 6.47 -24.27
CA TYR A 11 3.61 7.81 -23.70
C TYR A 11 2.59 8.04 -22.57
N TRP A 12 1.32 7.70 -22.78
CA TRP A 12 0.28 7.82 -21.75
C TRP A 12 0.54 6.92 -20.55
N ALA A 13 0.97 5.68 -20.76
CA ALA A 13 1.34 4.78 -19.67
C ALA A 13 2.53 5.32 -18.84
N MET A 14 3.51 5.93 -19.49
CA MET A 14 4.63 6.60 -18.81
C MET A 14 4.16 7.80 -17.98
N LEU A 15 3.30 8.68 -18.54
CA LEU A 15 2.73 9.82 -17.82
C LEU A 15 1.92 9.38 -16.59
N VAL A 16 1.06 8.37 -16.74
CA VAL A 16 0.29 7.78 -15.63
C VAL A 16 1.23 7.31 -14.52
N SER A 17 2.30 6.61 -14.88
CA SER A 17 3.30 6.12 -13.91
C SER A 17 4.02 7.27 -13.17
N VAL A 18 4.35 8.34 -13.88
CA VAL A 18 4.98 9.54 -13.29
C VAL A 18 4.01 10.23 -12.31
N PHE A 19 2.74 10.43 -12.68
CA PHE A 19 1.75 11.05 -11.79
C PHE A 19 1.48 10.19 -10.54
N LEU A 20 1.40 8.87 -10.67
CA LEU A 20 1.29 7.97 -9.53
C LEU A 20 2.50 8.07 -8.60
N MET A 21 3.72 8.19 -9.15
CA MET A 21 4.93 8.37 -8.35
C MET A 21 4.94 9.72 -7.62
N ILE A 22 4.60 10.81 -8.32
CA ILE A 22 4.47 12.15 -7.70
C ILE A 22 3.45 12.10 -6.56
N SER A 23 2.29 11.48 -6.79
CA SER A 23 1.25 11.33 -5.76
C SER A 23 1.74 10.57 -4.53
N LYS A 24 2.54 9.50 -4.71
CA LYS A 24 3.14 8.74 -3.59
C LYS A 24 4.15 9.57 -2.80
N VAL A 25 5.01 10.32 -3.48
CA VAL A 25 5.98 11.22 -2.83
C VAL A 25 5.26 12.31 -2.04
N MET A 26 4.25 12.95 -2.64
CA MET A 26 3.42 13.94 -1.95
C MET A 26 2.69 13.32 -0.75
N GLY A 27 2.18 12.10 -0.87
CA GLY A 27 1.55 11.37 0.23
C GLY A 27 2.50 11.13 1.39
N PHE A 28 3.74 10.74 1.10
CA PHE A 28 4.75 10.57 2.13
C PHE A 28 5.13 11.92 2.79
N PHE A 29 5.27 12.99 2.02
CA PHE A 29 5.52 14.33 2.55
C PHE A 29 4.36 14.81 3.44
N ARG A 30 3.11 14.58 3.05
CA ARG A 30 1.93 14.80 3.89
C ARG A 30 2.04 14.06 5.23
N ASP A 31 2.43 12.76 5.21
CA ASP A 31 2.55 11.96 6.42
C ASP A 31 3.66 12.50 7.35
N VAL A 32 4.75 13.03 6.78
CA VAL A 32 5.81 13.75 7.53
C VAL A 32 5.28 15.02 8.17
N LEU A 33 4.48 15.81 7.46
CA LEU A 33 3.86 17.03 8.01
C LEU A 33 2.82 16.69 9.09
N THR A 34 2.06 15.62 8.91
CA THR A 34 1.10 15.15 9.92
C THR A 34 1.84 14.74 11.20
N ALA A 35 2.92 13.99 11.08
CA ALA A 35 3.78 13.64 12.21
C ALA A 35 4.36 14.88 12.91
N ARG A 36 4.83 15.87 12.15
CA ARG A 36 5.31 17.13 12.69
C ARG A 36 4.26 17.86 13.52
N SER A 37 3.00 17.84 13.06
CA SER A 37 1.90 18.62 13.67
C SER A 37 1.31 17.94 14.89
N PHE A 38 1.19 16.61 14.88
CA PHE A 38 0.45 15.84 15.88
C PHE A 38 1.29 14.81 16.65
N GLY A 39 2.53 14.56 16.22
CA GLY A 39 3.40 13.58 16.86
C GLY A 39 2.85 12.15 16.83
N ALA A 40 3.26 11.36 17.83
CA ALA A 40 2.66 10.06 18.16
C ALA A 40 2.09 10.14 19.59
N GLY A 41 0.83 10.52 19.70
CA GLY A 41 0.15 10.77 20.96
C GLY A 41 -1.37 10.68 20.80
N HIS A 42 -2.12 11.17 21.80
CA HIS A 42 -3.58 11.09 21.89
C HIS A 42 -4.31 11.51 20.61
N GLU A 43 -4.03 12.72 20.12
CA GLU A 43 -4.73 13.27 18.96
C GLU A 43 -4.48 12.47 17.69
N SER A 44 -3.23 12.07 17.44
CA SER A 44 -2.87 11.28 16.27
C SER A 44 -3.42 9.85 16.36
N ASP A 45 -3.44 9.25 17.55
CA ASP A 45 -4.04 7.93 17.77
C ASP A 45 -5.56 7.97 17.53
N ALA A 46 -6.26 9.01 18.01
CA ALA A 46 -7.68 9.21 17.75
C ALA A 46 -7.98 9.33 16.25
N TYR A 47 -7.22 10.16 15.55
CA TYR A 47 -7.37 10.35 14.12
C TYR A 47 -7.13 9.06 13.32
N PHE A 48 -6.01 8.36 13.57
CA PHE A 48 -5.71 7.12 12.85
C PHE A 48 -6.68 5.98 13.19
N THR A 49 -7.21 5.94 14.42
CA THR A 49 -8.26 5.00 14.81
C THR A 49 -9.55 5.28 14.06
N ALA A 50 -10.04 6.53 14.09
CA ALA A 50 -11.24 6.94 13.40
C ALA A 50 -11.15 6.70 11.87
N MET A 51 -10.03 7.10 11.26
CA MET A 51 -9.78 6.86 9.83
C MET A 51 -9.74 5.37 9.48
N SER A 52 -9.12 4.54 10.32
CA SER A 52 -9.13 3.09 10.10
C SER A 52 -10.54 2.52 10.16
N GLY A 53 -11.36 2.96 11.12
CA GLY A 53 -12.76 2.56 11.23
C GLY A 53 -13.58 2.94 9.99
N ILE A 54 -13.41 4.15 9.49
CA ILE A 54 -14.08 4.62 8.27
C ILE A 54 -13.64 3.76 7.07
N ILE A 55 -12.33 3.51 6.92
CA ILE A 55 -11.77 2.73 5.80
C ILE A 55 -12.20 1.26 5.87
N ILE A 56 -12.29 0.66 7.07
CA ILE A 56 -12.76 -0.72 7.24
C ILE A 56 -14.15 -0.89 6.64
N VAL A 57 -15.06 0.05 6.89
CA VAL A 57 -16.44 -0.01 6.40
C VAL A 57 -16.51 0.24 4.89
N ILE A 58 -15.73 1.21 4.37
CA ILE A 58 -15.86 1.69 2.99
C ILE A 58 -14.92 0.94 2.03
N GLY A 59 -13.75 0.54 2.50
CA GLY A 59 -12.70 -0.03 1.65
C GLY A 59 -13.09 -1.35 0.97
N ALA A 60 -13.85 -2.19 1.65
CA ALA A 60 -14.36 -3.43 1.09
C ALA A 60 -15.32 -3.18 -0.07
N LEU A 61 -16.23 -2.20 0.07
CA LEU A 61 -17.15 -1.78 -0.99
C LEU A 61 -16.39 -1.22 -2.20
N GLY A 62 -15.38 -0.37 -1.94
CA GLY A 62 -14.56 0.24 -3.00
C GLY A 62 -13.82 -0.80 -3.84
N ALA A 63 -13.20 -1.79 -3.20
CA ALA A 63 -12.52 -2.88 -3.91
C ALA A 63 -13.50 -3.69 -4.77
N GLY A 64 -14.68 -4.00 -4.25
CA GLY A 64 -15.73 -4.71 -4.98
C GLY A 64 -16.23 -3.94 -6.20
N LEU A 65 -16.56 -2.67 -6.02
CA LEU A 65 -17.06 -1.82 -7.12
C LEU A 65 -16.02 -1.64 -8.22
N GLN A 66 -14.77 -1.32 -7.88
CA GLN A 66 -13.74 -1.03 -8.87
C GLN A 66 -13.40 -2.24 -9.74
N THR A 67 -13.27 -3.42 -9.14
CA THR A 67 -12.92 -4.65 -9.88
C THR A 67 -14.08 -5.17 -10.75
N THR A 68 -15.33 -5.00 -10.30
CA THR A 68 -16.51 -5.55 -10.96
C THR A 68 -17.05 -4.62 -12.05
N LEU A 69 -17.05 -3.31 -11.83
CA LEU A 69 -17.72 -2.38 -12.72
C LEU A 69 -16.98 -2.14 -14.04
N VAL A 70 -15.64 -2.24 -14.08
CA VAL A 70 -14.88 -2.03 -15.32
C VAL A 70 -15.30 -3.00 -16.44
N PRO A 71 -15.32 -4.34 -16.22
CA PRO A 71 -15.78 -5.27 -17.25
C PRO A 71 -17.27 -5.11 -17.57
N ILE A 72 -18.12 -4.80 -16.59
CA ILE A 72 -19.57 -4.61 -16.83
C ILE A 72 -19.82 -3.38 -17.69
N PHE A 73 -19.19 -2.24 -17.42
CA PHE A 73 -19.29 -1.05 -18.27
C PHE A 73 -18.78 -1.31 -19.69
N SER A 74 -17.74 -2.13 -19.85
CA SER A 74 -17.21 -2.50 -21.16
C SER A 74 -18.20 -3.39 -21.92
N ASP A 75 -18.84 -4.34 -21.24
CA ASP A 75 -19.86 -5.22 -21.80
C ASP A 75 -21.11 -4.43 -22.26
N ILE A 76 -21.62 -3.55 -21.39
CA ILE A 76 -22.76 -2.68 -21.72
C ILE A 76 -22.43 -1.77 -22.90
N LYS A 77 -21.22 -1.20 -22.93
CA LYS A 77 -20.81 -0.35 -24.06
C LYS A 77 -20.81 -1.12 -25.37
N LYS A 78 -20.39 -2.39 -25.36
CA LYS A 78 -20.39 -3.26 -26.54
C LYS A 78 -21.81 -3.60 -27.01
N ASN A 79 -22.71 -3.92 -26.09
CA ASN A 79 -24.06 -4.44 -26.41
C ASN A 79 -25.11 -3.33 -26.58
N HIS A 80 -25.01 -2.24 -25.81
CA HIS A 80 -26.03 -1.17 -25.76
C HIS A 80 -25.45 0.23 -26.06
N GLY A 81 -24.20 0.29 -26.54
CA GLY A 81 -23.55 1.55 -26.91
C GLY A 81 -23.27 2.46 -25.69
N ARG A 82 -22.95 3.72 -26.01
CA ARG A 82 -22.62 4.73 -24.99
C ARG A 82 -23.86 5.15 -24.20
N GLU A 83 -25.02 5.17 -24.81
CA GLU A 83 -26.26 5.58 -24.16
C GLU A 83 -26.67 4.59 -23.07
N GLY A 84 -26.66 3.29 -23.37
CA GLY A 84 -26.89 2.24 -22.39
C GLY A 84 -25.89 2.28 -21.24
N LYS A 85 -24.60 2.52 -21.53
CA LYS A 85 -23.56 2.68 -20.53
C LYS A 85 -23.82 3.90 -19.62
N ASN A 86 -24.25 5.05 -20.18
CA ASN A 86 -24.56 6.25 -19.40
C ASN A 86 -25.81 6.04 -18.52
N LYS A 87 -26.82 5.34 -19.02
CA LYS A 87 -28.00 4.98 -18.23
C LYS A 87 -27.62 4.08 -17.06
N TYR A 88 -26.86 3.03 -17.31
CA TYR A 88 -26.39 2.14 -16.25
C TYR A 88 -25.49 2.87 -15.23
N PHE A 89 -24.64 3.82 -15.67
CA PHE A 89 -23.87 4.66 -14.75
C PHE A 89 -24.79 5.40 -13.76
N SER A 90 -25.89 5.98 -14.24
CA SER A 90 -26.87 6.65 -13.39
C SER A 90 -27.51 5.69 -12.39
N THR A 91 -27.90 4.50 -12.82
CA THR A 91 -28.48 3.46 -11.96
C THR A 91 -27.49 3.02 -10.87
N ILE A 92 -26.27 2.61 -11.26
CA ILE A 92 -25.29 2.11 -10.29
C ILE A 92 -24.79 3.20 -9.34
N LEU A 93 -24.65 4.44 -9.83
CA LEU A 93 -24.27 5.56 -8.95
C LEU A 93 -25.39 5.89 -7.96
N SER A 94 -26.68 5.88 -8.40
CA SER A 94 -27.82 6.10 -7.50
C SER A 94 -27.91 5.01 -6.42
N VAL A 95 -27.72 3.74 -6.79
CA VAL A 95 -27.68 2.63 -5.83
C VAL A 95 -26.49 2.76 -4.89
N THR A 96 -25.31 3.12 -5.39
CA THR A 96 -24.11 3.34 -4.56
C THR A 96 -24.34 4.50 -3.58
N LEU A 97 -24.91 5.61 -4.02
CA LEU A 97 -25.24 6.73 -3.14
C LEU A 97 -26.24 6.32 -2.06
N LEU A 98 -27.29 5.59 -2.42
CA LEU A 98 -28.28 5.09 -1.46
C LEU A 98 -27.61 4.19 -0.41
N VAL A 99 -26.82 3.20 -0.84
CA VAL A 99 -26.13 2.27 0.05
C VAL A 99 -25.14 3.02 0.96
N MET A 100 -24.34 3.94 0.41
CA MET A 100 -23.39 4.73 1.20
C MET A 100 -24.10 5.66 2.20
N THR A 101 -25.26 6.23 1.81
CA THR A 101 -26.05 7.05 2.73
C THR A 101 -26.62 6.20 3.87
N ILE A 102 -27.18 5.02 3.56
CA ILE A 102 -27.68 4.09 4.58
C ILE A 102 -26.55 3.69 5.55
N ILE A 103 -25.38 3.30 5.01
CA ILE A 103 -24.22 2.96 5.83
C ILE A 103 -23.78 4.16 6.69
N THR A 104 -23.75 5.36 6.13
CA THR A 104 -23.39 6.59 6.86
C THR A 104 -24.35 6.83 8.02
N VAL A 105 -25.66 6.74 7.80
CA VAL A 105 -26.69 6.93 8.84
C VAL A 105 -26.59 5.85 9.93
N LEU A 106 -26.47 4.58 9.53
CA LEU A 106 -26.30 3.47 10.48
C LEU A 106 -25.02 3.62 11.31
N MET A 107 -23.90 3.92 10.66
CA MET A 107 -22.64 4.12 11.35
C MET A 107 -22.61 5.37 12.23
N PHE A 108 -23.33 6.43 11.85
CA PHE A 108 -23.50 7.62 12.70
C PHE A 108 -24.20 7.25 14.01
N ALA A 109 -25.25 6.44 13.95
CA ALA A 109 -25.96 5.95 15.13
C ALA A 109 -25.10 4.96 15.95
N LEU A 110 -24.36 4.08 15.28
CA LEU A 110 -23.55 3.05 15.90
C LEU A 110 -22.11 3.50 16.20
N ALA A 111 -21.74 4.76 15.99
CA ALA A 111 -20.37 5.26 16.13
C ALA A 111 -19.78 5.00 17.52
N GLY A 112 -20.57 5.13 18.59
CA GLY A 112 -20.14 4.86 19.97
C GLY A 112 -19.77 3.39 20.19
N PRO A 113 -20.71 2.42 20.01
CA PRO A 113 -20.39 1.00 20.08
C PRO A 113 -19.24 0.59 19.15
N PHE A 114 -19.20 1.13 17.94
CA PHE A 114 -18.15 0.81 16.97
C PHE A 114 -16.77 1.34 17.41
N ALA A 115 -16.68 2.56 17.92
CA ALA A 115 -15.44 3.11 18.48
C ALA A 115 -14.95 2.28 19.67
N ARG A 116 -15.85 1.78 20.52
CA ARG A 116 -15.51 0.91 21.65
C ARG A 116 -14.90 -0.42 21.20
N ILE A 117 -15.39 -0.99 20.10
CA ILE A 117 -14.80 -2.21 19.52
C ILE A 117 -13.45 -1.91 18.86
N LEU A 118 -13.31 -0.78 18.14
CA LEU A 118 -12.08 -0.38 17.47
C LEU A 118 -10.93 -0.05 18.43
N ALA A 119 -11.25 0.47 19.60
CA ALA A 119 -10.28 1.02 20.53
C ALA A 119 -10.71 0.75 21.98
N ILE A 120 -10.76 -0.54 22.34
CA ILE A 120 -11.23 -1.02 23.65
C ILE A 120 -10.40 -0.47 24.82
N GLY A 121 -9.16 -0.08 24.57
CA GLY A 121 -8.27 0.49 25.58
C GLY A 121 -8.47 2.00 25.81
N TYR A 122 -9.34 2.67 25.05
CA TYR A 122 -9.59 4.10 25.18
C TYR A 122 -10.98 4.38 25.77
N GLU A 123 -10.98 5.11 26.89
CA GLU A 123 -12.18 5.51 27.64
C GLU A 123 -12.27 7.03 27.77
N GLY A 124 -13.42 7.54 28.26
CA GLY A 124 -13.64 8.95 28.55
C GLY A 124 -13.45 9.86 27.33
N GLU A 125 -12.74 10.96 27.50
CA GLU A 125 -12.54 12.00 26.47
C GLU A 125 -11.93 11.45 25.17
N MET A 126 -11.04 10.45 25.26
CA MET A 126 -10.41 9.85 24.09
C MET A 126 -11.42 9.03 23.28
N HIS A 127 -12.29 8.26 23.93
CA HIS A 127 -13.37 7.54 23.27
C HIS A 127 -14.32 8.52 22.57
N ASP A 128 -14.72 9.61 23.28
CA ASP A 128 -15.64 10.61 22.74
C ASP A 128 -15.05 11.34 21.54
N LEU A 129 -13.76 11.66 21.58
CA LEU A 129 -13.04 12.23 20.44
C LEU A 129 -13.05 11.28 19.22
N ILE A 130 -12.80 9.98 19.42
CA ILE A 130 -12.85 8.98 18.35
C ILE A 130 -14.25 8.89 17.76
N VAL A 131 -15.29 8.84 18.59
CA VAL A 131 -16.70 8.84 18.15
C VAL A 131 -17.03 10.07 17.34
N PHE A 132 -16.61 11.25 17.82
CA PHE A 132 -16.80 12.51 17.11
C PHE A 132 -16.11 12.50 15.74
N LEU A 133 -14.83 12.08 15.69
CA LEU A 133 -14.07 12.00 14.45
C LEU A 133 -14.64 10.97 13.46
N ILE A 134 -15.14 9.84 13.95
CA ILE A 134 -15.84 8.86 13.09
C ILE A 134 -17.07 9.53 12.47
N ARG A 135 -17.96 10.12 13.29
CA ARG A 135 -19.18 10.77 12.80
C ARG A 135 -18.87 11.85 11.77
N GLN A 136 -17.88 12.68 12.04
CA GLN A 136 -17.43 13.75 11.15
C GLN A 136 -16.85 13.22 9.84
N GLY A 137 -16.14 12.09 9.87
CA GLY A 137 -15.47 11.52 8.70
C GLY A 137 -16.36 10.60 7.85
N LEU A 138 -17.54 10.18 8.32
CA LEU A 138 -18.43 9.27 7.58
C LEU A 138 -18.78 9.75 6.15
N PRO A 139 -18.98 11.06 5.86
CA PRO A 139 -19.24 11.53 4.50
C PRO A 139 -18.12 11.22 3.50
N ILE A 140 -16.89 10.94 3.96
CA ILE A 140 -15.78 10.46 3.13
C ILE A 140 -16.23 9.26 2.29
N GLY A 141 -17.06 8.37 2.86
CA GLY A 141 -17.57 7.19 2.18
C GLY A 141 -18.40 7.52 0.95
N ILE A 142 -19.24 8.53 1.02
CA ILE A 142 -20.08 8.98 -0.08
C ILE A 142 -19.18 9.48 -1.24
N PHE A 143 -18.18 10.33 -0.93
CA PHE A 143 -17.25 10.84 -1.94
C PHE A 143 -16.42 9.72 -2.58
N LEU A 144 -15.94 8.76 -1.78
CA LEU A 144 -15.19 7.62 -2.29
C LEU A 144 -16.08 6.70 -3.14
N GLY A 145 -17.34 6.46 -2.75
CA GLY A 145 -18.29 5.69 -3.55
C GLY A 145 -18.49 6.28 -4.94
N ILE A 146 -18.73 7.60 -5.02
CA ILE A 146 -18.83 8.33 -6.30
C ILE A 146 -17.53 8.19 -7.10
N THR A 147 -16.39 8.34 -6.44
CA THR A 147 -15.06 8.25 -7.04
C THR A 147 -14.81 6.87 -7.66
N TYR A 148 -15.14 5.78 -6.96
CA TYR A 148 -14.95 4.41 -7.45
C TYR A 148 -15.80 4.10 -8.68
N VAL A 149 -17.09 4.47 -8.66
CA VAL A 149 -18.00 4.26 -9.81
C VAL A 149 -17.53 5.08 -11.02
N SER A 150 -17.18 6.35 -10.81
CA SER A 150 -16.70 7.25 -11.87
C SER A 150 -15.38 6.77 -12.46
N ASN A 151 -14.48 6.29 -11.62
CA ASN A 151 -13.20 5.74 -12.04
C ASN A 151 -13.37 4.47 -12.88
N ALA A 152 -14.23 3.53 -12.47
CA ALA A 152 -14.54 2.33 -13.24
C ALA A 152 -15.15 2.67 -14.61
N TYR A 153 -16.05 3.65 -14.67
CA TYR A 153 -16.63 4.15 -15.92
C TYR A 153 -15.56 4.69 -16.88
N LEU A 154 -14.61 5.50 -16.37
CA LEU A 154 -13.52 6.07 -17.17
C LEU A 154 -12.51 5.01 -17.61
N GLN A 155 -12.13 4.09 -16.72
CA GLN A 155 -11.21 2.99 -17.04
C GLN A 155 -11.78 2.05 -18.10
N SER A 156 -13.09 1.79 -18.12
CA SER A 156 -13.74 1.00 -19.17
C SER A 156 -13.74 1.69 -20.55
N ASP A 157 -13.37 2.98 -20.60
CA ASP A 157 -13.08 3.75 -21.82
C ASP A 157 -11.56 3.92 -22.06
N GLU A 158 -10.73 3.17 -21.32
CA GLU A 158 -9.26 3.26 -21.37
C GLU A 158 -8.70 4.64 -20.96
N VAL A 159 -9.44 5.38 -20.12
CA VAL A 159 -9.06 6.71 -19.64
C VAL A 159 -8.50 6.60 -18.22
N TYR A 160 -7.20 6.49 -18.13
CA TYR A 160 -6.48 6.29 -16.86
C TYR A 160 -5.91 7.58 -16.25
N GLY A 161 -5.88 8.67 -17.01
CA GLY A 161 -5.31 9.96 -16.57
C GLY A 161 -5.92 10.51 -15.27
N PRO A 162 -7.25 10.67 -15.17
CA PRO A 162 -7.89 11.16 -13.96
C PRO A 162 -7.58 10.29 -12.73
N HIS A 163 -7.56 8.95 -12.90
CA HIS A 163 -7.17 8.03 -11.83
C HIS A 163 -5.75 8.28 -11.31
N ALA A 164 -4.80 8.48 -12.21
CA ALA A 164 -3.42 8.75 -11.83
C ALA A 164 -3.25 10.10 -11.11
N LEU A 165 -4.08 11.07 -11.46
CA LEU A 165 -4.03 12.43 -10.90
C LEU A 165 -4.75 12.57 -9.55
N MET A 166 -5.67 11.67 -9.17
CA MET A 166 -6.51 11.81 -7.97
C MET A 166 -5.74 12.07 -6.67
N GLY A 167 -4.55 11.49 -6.55
CA GLY A 167 -3.74 11.65 -5.35
C GLY A 167 -3.06 13.02 -5.23
N ILE A 168 -2.92 13.77 -6.33
CA ILE A 168 -2.27 15.09 -6.30
C ILE A 168 -3.13 16.12 -5.56
N PRO A 169 -4.38 16.42 -5.96
CA PRO A 169 -5.21 17.38 -5.23
C PRO A 169 -5.51 16.90 -3.81
N TYR A 170 -5.69 15.59 -3.61
CA TYR A 170 -5.87 15.02 -2.28
C TYR A 170 -4.72 15.41 -1.35
N ASN A 171 -3.48 15.13 -1.74
CA ASN A 171 -2.32 15.44 -0.92
C ASN A 171 -2.06 16.95 -0.83
N LEU A 172 -2.33 17.72 -1.89
CA LEU A 172 -2.13 19.16 -1.90
C LEU A 172 -3.03 19.86 -0.86
N ILE A 173 -4.31 19.48 -0.76
CA ILE A 173 -5.25 20.03 0.23
C ILE A 173 -4.74 19.78 1.66
N PHE A 174 -4.26 18.55 1.93
CA PHE A 174 -3.65 18.23 3.23
C PHE A 174 -2.41 19.06 3.52
N ILE A 175 -1.47 19.11 2.57
CA ILE A 175 -0.20 19.82 2.72
C ILE A 175 -0.48 21.31 2.96
N THR A 176 -1.41 21.90 2.19
CA THR A 176 -1.80 23.31 2.36
C THR A 176 -2.34 23.57 3.76
N TYR A 177 -3.23 22.73 4.25
CA TYR A 177 -3.77 22.87 5.62
C TYR A 177 -2.67 22.78 6.68
N LEU A 178 -1.83 21.74 6.61
CA LEU A 178 -0.77 21.51 7.60
C LEU A 178 0.31 22.60 7.61
N LEU A 179 0.50 23.31 6.49
CA LEU A 179 1.45 24.41 6.38
C LEU A 179 0.83 25.77 6.73
N ALA A 180 -0.45 25.99 6.39
CA ALA A 180 -1.12 27.27 6.55
C ALA A 180 -1.76 27.44 7.95
N ALA A 181 -2.19 26.35 8.59
CA ALA A 181 -2.80 26.42 9.91
C ALA A 181 -1.78 26.74 11.00
N LYS A 182 -1.98 27.84 11.72
CA LYS A 182 -1.11 28.22 12.86
C LYS A 182 -1.11 27.16 13.96
N LYS A 183 -2.26 26.55 14.24
CA LYS A 183 -2.46 25.46 15.20
C LYS A 183 -3.37 24.41 14.54
N PRO A 184 -2.82 23.44 13.80
CA PRO A 184 -3.64 22.39 13.21
C PRO A 184 -4.26 21.54 14.31
N THR A 185 -5.53 21.12 14.12
CA THR A 185 -6.27 20.25 15.03
C THR A 185 -6.68 18.98 14.31
N VAL A 186 -6.90 17.88 15.04
CA VAL A 186 -7.34 16.60 14.43
C VAL A 186 -8.76 16.69 13.86
N ILE A 187 -9.60 17.57 14.41
CA ILE A 187 -10.91 17.91 13.86
C ILE A 187 -10.75 18.59 12.49
N GLY A 188 -9.86 19.58 12.41
CA GLY A 188 -9.51 20.22 11.14
C GLY A 188 -8.90 19.24 10.14
N LEU A 189 -8.05 18.33 10.60
CA LEU A 189 -7.46 17.29 9.77
C LEU A 189 -8.53 16.34 9.20
N MET A 190 -9.57 15.99 9.97
CA MET A 190 -10.68 15.18 9.49
C MET A 190 -11.52 15.93 8.43
N ASN A 191 -11.80 17.23 8.64
CA ASN A 191 -12.47 18.08 7.63
C ASN A 191 -11.66 18.13 6.32
N VAL A 192 -10.36 18.31 6.45
CA VAL A 192 -9.45 18.31 5.30
C VAL A 192 -9.44 16.95 4.58
N THR A 193 -9.52 15.85 5.33
CA THR A 193 -9.64 14.50 4.74
C THR A 193 -10.92 14.37 3.91
N MET A 194 -12.03 14.92 4.41
CA MET A 194 -13.31 14.94 3.69
C MET A 194 -13.21 15.77 2.38
N LEU A 195 -12.67 16.99 2.46
CA LEU A 195 -12.46 17.85 1.29
C LEU A 195 -11.51 17.22 0.27
N ALA A 196 -10.43 16.62 0.75
CA ALA A 196 -9.47 15.92 -0.08
C ALA A 196 -10.12 14.71 -0.79
N SER A 197 -10.98 13.97 -0.10
CA SER A 197 -11.74 12.87 -0.71
C SER A 197 -12.71 13.36 -1.78
N ALA A 198 -13.38 14.49 -1.55
CA ALA A 198 -14.23 15.12 -2.54
C ALA A 198 -13.42 15.56 -3.79
N SER A 199 -12.21 16.07 -3.61
CA SER A 199 -11.34 16.49 -4.71
C SER A 199 -10.97 15.36 -5.66
N GLN A 200 -10.94 14.11 -5.19
CA GLN A 200 -10.69 12.94 -6.02
C GLN A 200 -11.80 12.69 -7.04
N PHE A 201 -13.03 13.00 -6.70
CA PHE A 201 -14.14 12.99 -7.65
C PHE A 201 -14.10 14.21 -8.57
N LEU A 202 -13.85 15.42 -8.03
CA LEU A 202 -13.86 16.66 -8.79
C LEU A 202 -12.89 16.62 -9.98
N ILE A 203 -11.71 16.04 -9.82
CA ILE A 203 -10.72 15.91 -10.92
C ILE A 203 -11.17 14.98 -12.04
N GLN A 204 -12.17 14.12 -11.81
CA GLN A 204 -12.75 13.25 -12.83
C GLN A 204 -13.85 13.94 -13.65
N LEU A 205 -14.46 15.01 -13.12
CA LEU A 205 -15.59 15.70 -13.77
C LEU A 205 -15.32 16.16 -15.21
N PRO A 206 -14.16 16.76 -15.54
CA PRO A 206 -13.90 17.16 -16.94
C PRO A 206 -13.94 15.96 -17.91
N ALA A 207 -13.36 14.83 -17.49
CA ALA A 207 -13.35 13.60 -18.27
C ALA A 207 -14.74 12.97 -18.40
N LEU A 208 -15.58 13.06 -17.39
CA LEU A 208 -16.98 12.60 -17.43
C LEU A 208 -17.84 13.51 -18.33
N ARG A 209 -17.69 14.83 -18.20
CA ARG A 209 -18.42 15.82 -19.02
C ARG A 209 -18.10 15.69 -20.50
N SER A 210 -16.83 15.45 -20.88
CA SER A 210 -16.42 15.24 -22.27
C SER A 210 -17.12 14.04 -22.92
N ARG A 211 -17.64 13.12 -22.12
CA ARG A 211 -18.41 11.94 -22.57
C ARG A 211 -19.90 12.17 -22.60
N LYS A 212 -20.34 13.43 -22.46
CA LYS A 212 -21.75 13.83 -22.42
C LYS A 212 -22.55 13.06 -21.35
N LEU A 213 -21.86 12.66 -20.26
CA LEU A 213 -22.51 12.00 -19.15
C LEU A 213 -23.40 12.98 -18.41
N ARG A 214 -24.69 12.67 -18.31
CA ARG A 214 -25.67 13.39 -17.51
C ARG A 214 -26.18 12.43 -16.45
N PHE A 215 -25.88 12.71 -15.21
CA PHE A 215 -26.40 11.94 -14.09
C PHE A 215 -27.89 12.22 -13.91
N LYS A 216 -28.68 11.17 -13.83
CA LYS A 216 -30.09 11.20 -13.41
C LYS A 216 -30.24 10.21 -12.25
N PHE A 217 -30.82 10.67 -11.14
CA PHE A 217 -31.09 9.76 -10.03
C PHE A 217 -32.15 8.74 -10.49
N GLU A 218 -31.76 7.48 -10.58
CA GLU A 218 -32.59 6.38 -11.05
C GLU A 218 -32.32 5.12 -10.25
N LEU A 219 -33.33 4.63 -9.54
CA LEU A 219 -33.25 3.38 -8.77
C LEU A 219 -34.00 2.28 -9.53
N ASN A 220 -33.29 1.56 -10.40
CA ASN A 220 -33.86 0.42 -11.13
C ASN A 220 -33.28 -0.89 -10.61
N PHE A 221 -33.87 -1.46 -9.58
CA PHE A 221 -33.46 -2.76 -9.02
C PHE A 221 -33.78 -3.96 -9.90
N ARG A 222 -34.54 -3.78 -10.99
CA ARG A 222 -34.86 -4.84 -11.95
C ARG A 222 -33.83 -4.94 -13.07
N ASP A 223 -32.89 -3.99 -13.17
CA ASP A 223 -31.82 -3.99 -14.16
C ASP A 223 -30.94 -5.26 -14.03
N GLU A 224 -30.79 -5.98 -15.12
CA GLU A 224 -30.02 -7.25 -15.17
C GLU A 224 -28.54 -7.04 -14.89
N TYR A 225 -27.96 -5.95 -15.37
CA TYR A 225 -26.57 -5.62 -15.11
C TYR A 225 -26.34 -5.24 -13.64
N LEU A 226 -27.32 -4.60 -12.98
CA LEU A 226 -27.26 -4.32 -11.54
C LEU A 226 -27.29 -5.63 -10.75
N LYS A 227 -28.17 -6.57 -11.07
CA LYS A 227 -28.20 -7.88 -10.41
C LYS A 227 -26.88 -8.62 -10.60
N ARG A 228 -26.33 -8.64 -11.82
CA ARG A 228 -25.03 -9.22 -12.12
C ARG A 228 -23.91 -8.54 -11.32
N THR A 229 -23.94 -7.21 -11.20
CA THR A 229 -22.97 -6.46 -10.37
C THR A 229 -23.05 -6.90 -8.91
N LEU A 230 -24.23 -6.95 -8.32
CA LEU A 230 -24.41 -7.33 -6.92
C LEU A 230 -23.91 -8.76 -6.65
N ILE A 231 -24.21 -9.71 -7.53
CA ILE A 231 -23.73 -11.10 -7.42
C ILE A 231 -22.19 -11.16 -7.44
N LEU A 232 -21.53 -10.35 -8.26
CA LEU A 232 -20.08 -10.35 -8.39
C LEU A 232 -19.39 -9.53 -7.27
N VAL A 233 -20.02 -8.47 -6.79
CA VAL A 233 -19.46 -7.58 -5.76
C VAL A 233 -19.46 -8.22 -4.38
N VAL A 234 -20.53 -8.96 -4.01
CA VAL A 234 -20.68 -9.54 -2.66
C VAL A 234 -19.52 -10.47 -2.26
N PRO A 235 -19.07 -11.44 -3.08
CA PRO A 235 -17.92 -12.27 -2.73
C PRO A 235 -16.62 -11.46 -2.54
N ILE A 236 -16.42 -10.39 -3.32
CA ILE A 236 -15.25 -9.53 -3.22
C ILE A 236 -15.30 -8.72 -1.92
N ILE A 237 -16.47 -8.20 -1.55
CA ILE A 237 -16.66 -7.52 -0.27
C ILE A 237 -16.32 -8.46 0.88
N ILE A 238 -16.83 -9.68 0.87
CA ILE A 238 -16.56 -10.68 1.93
C ILE A 238 -15.06 -10.94 2.04
N SER A 239 -14.38 -11.19 0.92
CA SER A 239 -12.94 -11.46 0.94
C SER A 239 -12.12 -10.25 1.40
N SER A 240 -12.50 -9.03 1.00
CA SER A 240 -11.84 -7.80 1.41
C SER A 240 -12.07 -7.49 2.89
N THR A 241 -13.26 -7.81 3.42
CA THR A 241 -13.60 -7.60 4.83
C THR A 241 -12.67 -8.36 5.77
N VAL A 242 -12.20 -9.55 5.38
CA VAL A 242 -11.25 -10.32 6.21
C VAL A 242 -9.95 -9.57 6.43
N SER A 243 -9.40 -8.93 5.39
CA SER A 243 -8.21 -8.08 5.53
C SER A 243 -8.48 -6.85 6.40
N GLN A 244 -9.68 -6.29 6.33
CA GLN A 244 -10.07 -5.17 7.17
C GLN A 244 -10.24 -5.56 8.64
N ILE A 245 -10.76 -6.76 8.92
CA ILE A 245 -10.85 -7.31 10.28
C ILE A 245 -9.45 -7.45 10.90
N ASN A 246 -8.45 -7.87 10.12
CA ASN A 246 -7.07 -7.94 10.62
C ASN A 246 -6.56 -6.57 11.07
N ILE A 247 -6.76 -5.53 10.25
CA ILE A 247 -6.38 -4.15 10.58
C ILE A 247 -7.12 -3.68 11.84
N MET A 248 -8.40 -4.04 11.97
CA MET A 248 -9.22 -3.72 13.14
C MET A 248 -8.64 -4.37 14.41
N ILE A 249 -8.33 -5.66 14.38
CA ILE A 249 -7.75 -6.39 15.52
C ILE A 249 -6.42 -5.74 15.93
N ASP A 250 -5.53 -5.44 14.98
CA ASP A 250 -4.27 -4.77 15.26
C ASP A 250 -4.48 -3.42 15.97
N LYS A 251 -5.46 -2.62 15.52
CA LYS A 251 -5.79 -1.33 16.15
C LYS A 251 -6.41 -1.50 17.54
N THR A 252 -7.34 -2.44 17.68
CA THR A 252 -7.97 -2.76 18.97
C THR A 252 -6.92 -3.17 19.99
N LEU A 253 -6.00 -4.04 19.62
CA LEU A 253 -4.91 -4.47 20.50
C LEU A 253 -3.92 -3.33 20.78
N ALA A 254 -3.58 -2.51 19.76
CA ALA A 254 -2.68 -1.38 19.96
C ALA A 254 -3.28 -0.31 20.89
N SER A 255 -4.61 -0.14 20.93
CA SER A 255 -5.27 0.79 21.84
C SER A 255 -5.14 0.45 23.33
N THR A 256 -4.88 -0.83 23.64
CA THR A 256 -4.65 -1.28 25.04
C THR A 256 -3.23 -1.03 25.53
N LEU A 257 -2.36 -0.49 24.67
CA LEU A 257 -0.97 -0.22 24.97
C LEU A 257 -0.75 1.25 25.36
N THR A 258 0.51 1.66 25.37
CA THR A 258 0.88 3.04 25.69
C THR A 258 0.37 4.02 24.64
N GLU A 259 0.07 5.23 25.08
CA GLU A 259 -0.25 6.36 24.21
C GLU A 259 0.78 6.54 23.08
N GLY A 260 0.31 6.78 21.85
CA GLY A 260 1.14 6.90 20.66
C GLY A 260 1.47 5.56 19.99
N ALA A 261 1.04 4.42 20.55
CA ALA A 261 1.33 3.10 19.97
C ALA A 261 0.69 2.92 18.57
N ILE A 262 -0.57 3.36 18.40
CA ILE A 262 -1.27 3.27 17.12
C ILE A 262 -0.58 4.12 16.05
N SER A 263 -0.22 5.34 16.42
CA SER A 263 0.46 6.29 15.52
C SER A 263 1.87 5.81 15.16
N ALA A 264 2.62 5.31 16.15
CA ALA A 264 3.96 4.76 15.94
C ALA A 264 3.93 3.57 14.96
N LEU A 265 3.00 2.62 15.14
CA LEU A 265 2.79 1.52 14.20
C LEU A 265 2.41 2.03 12.80
N ASN A 266 1.56 3.05 12.72
CA ASN A 266 1.14 3.63 11.44
C ASN A 266 2.33 4.27 10.70
N TYR A 267 3.12 5.14 11.35
CA TYR A 267 4.28 5.78 10.75
C TYR A 267 5.37 4.76 10.37
N ALA A 268 5.64 3.77 11.22
CA ALA A 268 6.59 2.72 10.92
C ALA A 268 6.17 1.90 9.69
N ASN A 269 4.89 1.51 9.62
CA ASN A 269 4.35 0.77 8.49
C ASN A 269 4.37 1.59 7.19
N LYS A 270 4.21 2.93 7.25
CA LYS A 270 4.36 3.82 6.08
C LYS A 270 5.77 3.75 5.49
N VAL A 271 6.81 3.78 6.34
CA VAL A 271 8.20 3.64 5.89
C VAL A 271 8.44 2.26 5.26
N ASN A 272 7.96 1.20 5.90
CA ASN A 272 8.06 -0.17 5.39
C ASN A 272 7.35 -0.33 4.03
N THR A 273 6.12 0.15 3.91
CA THR A 273 5.31 0.06 2.69
C THR A 273 5.88 0.89 1.54
N LEU A 274 6.59 1.98 1.81
CA LEU A 274 7.24 2.80 0.79
C LEU A 274 8.22 1.94 -0.04
N VAL A 275 9.04 1.11 0.62
CA VAL A 275 10.00 0.23 -0.06
C VAL A 275 9.28 -0.75 -1.01
N VAL A 276 8.21 -1.41 -0.52
CA VAL A 276 7.40 -2.32 -1.36
C VAL A 276 6.81 -1.60 -2.55
N SER A 277 6.20 -0.43 -2.30
CA SER A 277 5.44 0.29 -3.33
C SER A 277 6.32 0.89 -4.43
N VAL A 278 7.58 1.21 -4.13
CA VAL A 278 8.51 1.79 -5.11
C VAL A 278 9.24 0.69 -5.88
N PHE A 279 9.78 -0.31 -5.19
CA PHE A 279 10.67 -1.28 -5.81
C PHE A 279 9.96 -2.58 -6.21
N VAL A 280 9.21 -3.19 -5.29
CA VAL A 280 8.61 -4.51 -5.56
C VAL A 280 7.51 -4.40 -6.61
N VAL A 281 6.62 -3.41 -6.48
CA VAL A 281 5.55 -3.15 -7.46
C VAL A 281 6.14 -2.88 -8.84
N ALA A 282 7.22 -2.09 -8.95
CA ALA A 282 7.85 -1.80 -10.23
C ALA A 282 8.41 -3.07 -10.92
N ILE A 283 9.08 -3.95 -10.15
CA ILE A 283 9.62 -5.21 -10.67
C ILE A 283 8.48 -6.14 -11.11
N THR A 284 7.49 -6.35 -10.24
CA THR A 284 6.38 -7.27 -10.50
C THR A 284 5.52 -6.84 -11.68
N THR A 285 5.28 -5.53 -11.85
CA THR A 285 4.53 -4.98 -12.99
C THR A 285 5.19 -5.30 -14.34
N VAL A 286 6.52 -5.33 -14.39
CA VAL A 286 7.27 -5.64 -15.63
C VAL A 286 7.34 -7.16 -15.87
N VAL A 287 7.46 -7.93 -14.80
CA VAL A 287 7.67 -9.38 -14.90
C VAL A 287 6.37 -10.15 -15.09
N PHE A 288 5.29 -9.74 -14.42
CA PHE A 288 4.01 -10.45 -14.43
C PHE A 288 3.44 -10.73 -15.84
N PRO A 289 3.39 -9.77 -16.79
CA PRO A 289 2.90 -10.04 -18.14
C PRO A 289 3.77 -11.06 -18.90
N LYS A 290 5.10 -11.03 -18.71
CA LYS A 290 6.02 -11.98 -19.35
C LYS A 290 5.81 -13.39 -18.79
N LEU A 291 5.65 -13.49 -17.48
CA LEU A 291 5.38 -14.74 -16.77
C LEU A 291 4.06 -15.35 -17.25
N THR A 292 2.99 -14.56 -17.32
CA THR A 292 1.68 -14.99 -17.81
C THR A 292 1.77 -15.49 -19.26
N ASN A 293 2.49 -14.79 -20.12
CA ASN A 293 2.69 -15.21 -21.51
C ASN A 293 3.46 -16.54 -21.63
N ALA A 294 4.49 -16.76 -20.82
CA ALA A 294 5.24 -18.02 -20.80
C ALA A 294 4.36 -19.19 -20.34
N VAL A 295 3.54 -18.97 -19.30
CA VAL A 295 2.56 -19.95 -18.81
C VAL A 295 1.53 -20.29 -19.89
N LEU A 296 0.97 -19.29 -20.58
CA LEU A 296 0.00 -19.50 -21.67
C LEU A 296 0.59 -20.27 -22.85
N LYS A 297 1.87 -20.05 -23.18
CA LYS A 297 2.61 -20.82 -24.19
C LYS A 297 2.98 -22.23 -23.73
N ARG A 298 2.74 -22.57 -22.47
CA ARG A 298 3.17 -23.83 -21.83
C ARG A 298 4.69 -24.06 -21.89
N ASP A 299 5.47 -22.99 -21.99
CA ASP A 299 6.92 -23.06 -21.94
C ASP A 299 7.41 -23.22 -20.50
N VAL A 300 7.60 -24.46 -20.09
CA VAL A 300 8.00 -24.81 -18.71
C VAL A 300 9.38 -24.23 -18.38
N LYS A 301 10.31 -24.21 -19.36
CA LYS A 301 11.67 -23.73 -19.15
C LYS A 301 11.71 -22.21 -18.99
N GLU A 302 11.02 -21.48 -19.86
CA GLU A 302 10.91 -20.01 -19.78
C GLU A 302 10.16 -19.60 -18.52
N THR A 303 9.07 -20.29 -18.17
CA THR A 303 8.29 -20.03 -16.95
C THR A 303 9.13 -20.18 -15.69
N GLY A 304 9.89 -21.27 -15.57
CA GLY A 304 10.77 -21.51 -14.43
C GLY A 304 11.91 -20.49 -14.33
N ALA A 305 12.52 -20.12 -15.46
CA ALA A 305 13.58 -19.11 -15.50
C ALA A 305 13.08 -17.72 -15.11
N LEU A 306 11.91 -17.29 -15.64
CA LEU A 306 11.29 -16.03 -15.29
C LEU A 306 10.85 -15.97 -13.82
N PHE A 307 10.33 -17.07 -13.29
CA PHE A 307 9.96 -17.17 -11.88
C PHE A 307 11.19 -17.01 -10.97
N SER A 308 12.25 -17.80 -11.18
CA SER A 308 13.50 -17.70 -10.40
C SER A 308 14.12 -16.31 -10.49
N SER A 309 14.18 -15.72 -11.69
CA SER A 309 14.70 -14.36 -11.88
C SER A 309 13.84 -13.31 -11.15
N SER A 310 12.51 -13.48 -11.14
CA SER A 310 11.61 -12.58 -10.42
C SER A 310 11.86 -12.61 -8.92
N VAL A 311 11.95 -13.80 -8.33
CA VAL A 311 12.26 -14.01 -6.93
C VAL A 311 13.61 -13.39 -6.59
N ASN A 312 14.64 -13.68 -7.36
CA ASN A 312 15.99 -13.16 -7.14
C ASN A 312 16.04 -11.63 -7.23
N LEU A 313 15.43 -11.02 -8.27
CA LEU A 313 15.41 -9.57 -8.45
C LEU A 313 14.70 -8.84 -7.30
N VAL A 314 13.58 -9.39 -6.85
CA VAL A 314 12.84 -8.80 -5.73
C VAL A 314 13.64 -8.92 -4.44
N GLN A 315 14.24 -10.09 -4.15
CA GLN A 315 15.06 -10.30 -2.97
C GLN A 315 16.37 -9.48 -3.00
N LEU A 316 16.95 -9.27 -4.18
CA LEU A 316 18.15 -8.46 -4.38
C LEU A 316 17.95 -7.00 -3.90
N VAL A 317 16.70 -6.52 -3.88
CA VAL A 317 16.34 -5.19 -3.41
C VAL A 317 15.79 -5.22 -1.98
N THR A 318 14.93 -6.18 -1.67
CA THR A 318 14.19 -6.17 -0.38
C THR A 318 15.02 -6.64 0.80
N ILE A 319 15.95 -7.58 0.61
CA ILE A 319 16.85 -8.03 1.70
C ILE A 319 17.77 -6.89 2.18
N PRO A 320 18.55 -6.20 1.33
CA PRO A 320 19.37 -5.09 1.80
C PRO A 320 18.53 -3.94 2.35
N ALA A 321 17.34 -3.67 1.80
CA ALA A 321 16.43 -2.67 2.33
C ALA A 321 15.94 -3.04 3.74
N ALA A 322 15.52 -4.30 3.97
CA ALA A 322 15.11 -4.77 5.29
C ALA A 322 16.25 -4.67 6.32
N ILE A 323 17.44 -5.11 5.96
CA ILE A 323 18.62 -5.02 6.84
C ILE A 323 19.01 -3.56 7.10
N GLY A 324 18.96 -2.70 6.09
CA GLY A 324 19.18 -1.27 6.24
C GLY A 324 18.16 -0.61 7.20
N LEU A 325 16.87 -0.96 7.07
CA LEU A 325 15.82 -0.52 7.98
C LEU A 325 16.03 -1.05 9.42
N ILE A 326 16.55 -2.26 9.57
CA ILE A 326 16.87 -2.85 10.89
C ILE A 326 18.03 -2.07 11.55
N VAL A 327 19.12 -1.84 10.81
CA VAL A 327 20.34 -1.22 11.35
C VAL A 327 20.15 0.27 11.58
N LEU A 328 19.48 0.95 10.67
CA LEU A 328 19.29 2.40 10.68
C LEU A 328 17.85 2.82 11.09
N ASN A 329 17.11 1.96 11.84
CA ASN A 329 15.72 2.25 12.22
C ASN A 329 15.56 3.62 12.91
N ARG A 330 16.33 3.88 13.95
CA ARG A 330 16.26 5.15 14.71
C ARG A 330 16.74 6.36 13.90
N PRO A 331 17.90 6.35 13.23
CA PRO A 331 18.31 7.43 12.34
C PRO A 331 17.28 7.78 11.26
N ILE A 332 16.73 6.77 10.61
CA ILE A 332 15.72 6.96 9.55
C ILE A 332 14.47 7.63 10.13
N ILE A 333 13.91 7.11 11.22
CA ILE A 333 12.70 7.69 11.85
C ILE A 333 12.99 9.09 12.39
N SER A 334 14.15 9.30 13.03
CA SER A 334 14.56 10.61 13.51
C SER A 334 14.59 11.62 12.36
N ILE A 335 15.33 11.34 11.29
CA ILE A 335 15.47 12.27 10.16
C ILE A 335 14.14 12.50 9.44
N LEU A 336 13.29 11.49 9.30
CA LEU A 336 12.03 11.63 8.60
C LEU A 336 10.97 12.36 9.42
N PHE A 337 10.84 12.07 10.72
CA PHE A 337 9.68 12.50 11.50
C PHE A 337 10.01 13.37 12.71
N GLN A 338 11.19 13.25 13.35
CA GLN A 338 11.51 13.94 14.62
C GLN A 338 11.63 15.45 14.43
N ARG A 339 10.48 16.12 14.46
CA ARG A 339 10.33 17.57 14.41
C ARG A 339 8.96 18.01 14.93
N GLY A 340 8.85 19.19 15.51
CA GLY A 340 7.61 19.73 16.06
C GLY A 340 7.07 18.83 17.18
N ALA A 341 5.82 18.39 17.07
CA ALA A 341 5.19 17.52 18.05
C ALA A 341 5.71 16.07 18.06
N PHE A 342 6.46 15.64 17.03
CA PHE A 342 7.07 14.32 16.99
C PHE A 342 8.39 14.33 17.74
N ASP A 343 8.33 14.05 19.02
CA ASP A 343 9.44 14.12 19.97
C ASP A 343 10.31 12.84 19.98
N GLU A 344 11.25 12.77 20.94
CA GLU A 344 12.13 11.64 21.11
C GLU A 344 11.37 10.36 21.53
N LYS A 345 10.31 10.48 22.36
CA LYS A 345 9.46 9.36 22.78
C LYS A 345 8.76 8.76 21.56
N ALA A 346 8.17 9.59 20.69
CA ALA A 346 7.57 9.16 19.44
C ALA A 346 8.59 8.49 18.52
N THR A 347 9.82 9.02 18.46
CA THR A 347 10.93 8.44 17.69
C THR A 347 11.29 7.04 18.18
N ILE A 348 11.42 6.83 19.48
CA ILE A 348 11.75 5.52 20.09
C ILE A 348 10.62 4.51 19.83
N LEU A 349 9.36 4.90 20.02
CA LEU A 349 8.21 4.03 19.75
C LEU A 349 8.17 3.61 18.27
N THR A 350 8.28 4.57 17.37
CA THR A 350 8.17 4.34 15.91
C THR A 350 9.36 3.54 15.37
N SER A 351 10.58 3.85 15.80
CA SER A 351 11.78 3.11 15.38
C SER A 351 11.77 1.67 15.91
N GLY A 352 11.26 1.47 17.13
CA GLY A 352 11.03 0.14 17.68
C GLY A 352 10.03 -0.69 16.87
N ALA A 353 8.94 -0.09 16.41
CA ALA A 353 8.00 -0.74 15.52
C ALA A 353 8.62 -1.04 14.14
N LEU A 354 9.37 -0.10 13.55
CA LEU A 354 10.04 -0.28 12.27
C LEU A 354 11.05 -1.44 12.30
N LEU A 355 11.83 -1.57 13.37
CA LEU A 355 12.76 -2.68 13.58
C LEU A 355 12.10 -4.03 13.37
N PHE A 356 10.88 -4.20 13.89
CA PHE A 356 10.15 -5.46 13.85
C PHE A 356 9.24 -5.60 12.62
N TYR A 357 8.88 -4.52 11.93
CA TYR A 357 8.22 -4.59 10.62
C TYR A 357 9.21 -4.94 9.49
N ALA A 358 10.47 -4.52 9.59
CA ALA A 358 11.43 -4.64 8.51
C ALA A 358 11.68 -6.10 8.03
N PRO A 359 11.77 -7.14 8.90
CA PRO A 359 11.85 -8.52 8.44
C PRO A 359 10.66 -8.97 7.59
N GLY A 360 9.46 -8.46 7.88
CA GLY A 360 8.24 -8.74 7.13
C GLY A 360 8.27 -8.28 5.67
N LEU A 361 9.14 -7.30 5.36
CA LEU A 361 9.36 -6.83 3.99
C LEU A 361 9.79 -7.97 3.05
N ILE A 362 10.64 -8.89 3.54
CA ILE A 362 11.10 -10.06 2.78
C ILE A 362 9.92 -11.00 2.49
N GLY A 363 9.13 -11.32 3.52
CA GLY A 363 7.95 -12.18 3.38
C GLY A 363 6.88 -11.57 2.46
N GLN A 364 6.57 -10.29 2.63
CA GLN A 364 5.59 -9.58 1.82
C GLN A 364 5.98 -9.53 0.34
N SER A 365 7.24 -9.28 0.05
CA SER A 365 7.74 -9.19 -1.32
C SER A 365 7.80 -10.55 -2.01
N LEU A 366 8.21 -11.61 -1.32
CA LEU A 366 8.15 -12.99 -1.82
C LEU A 366 6.71 -13.40 -2.10
N ARG A 367 5.81 -13.14 -1.15
CA ARG A 367 4.39 -13.42 -1.31
C ARG A 367 3.82 -12.77 -2.57
N MET A 368 4.14 -11.52 -2.84
CA MET A 368 3.68 -10.81 -4.03
C MET A 368 4.17 -11.46 -5.35
N CYS A 369 5.42 -11.97 -5.37
CA CYS A 369 5.93 -12.75 -6.50
C CYS A 369 5.16 -14.07 -6.68
N PHE A 370 4.88 -14.76 -5.58
CA PHE A 370 4.19 -16.04 -5.59
C PHE A 370 2.71 -15.88 -5.98
N GLU A 371 2.04 -14.84 -5.50
CA GLU A 371 0.67 -14.49 -5.90
C GLU A 371 0.57 -14.27 -7.42
N ASN A 372 1.51 -13.52 -8.01
CA ASN A 372 1.56 -13.30 -9.46
C ASN A 372 1.73 -14.61 -10.23
N MET A 373 2.51 -15.56 -9.70
CA MET A 373 2.67 -16.88 -10.31
C MET A 373 1.36 -17.68 -10.25
N PHE A 374 0.70 -17.73 -9.09
CA PHE A 374 -0.60 -18.39 -8.97
C PHE A 374 -1.66 -17.77 -9.89
N TYR A 375 -1.70 -16.44 -9.99
CA TYR A 375 -2.62 -15.73 -10.91
C TYR A 375 -2.32 -16.07 -12.37
N SER A 376 -1.04 -16.20 -12.76
CA SER A 376 -0.67 -16.62 -14.12
C SER A 376 -1.17 -18.02 -14.45
N TYR A 377 -1.24 -18.93 -13.46
CA TYR A 377 -1.84 -20.26 -13.58
C TYR A 377 -3.36 -20.29 -13.32
N GLN A 378 -4.01 -19.13 -13.14
CA GLN A 378 -5.44 -19.01 -12.79
C GLN A 378 -5.82 -19.69 -11.46
N GLN A 379 -4.86 -19.93 -10.59
CA GLN A 379 -5.04 -20.57 -9.27
C GLN A 379 -5.33 -19.52 -8.18
N THR A 380 -6.45 -18.82 -8.30
CA THR A 380 -6.81 -17.71 -7.39
C THR A 380 -7.16 -18.17 -5.97
N LYS A 381 -7.53 -19.44 -5.78
CA LYS A 381 -7.88 -20.01 -4.48
C LYS A 381 -6.68 -20.08 -3.53
N ILE A 382 -5.47 -20.34 -4.05
CA ILE A 382 -4.27 -20.48 -3.22
C ILE A 382 -3.90 -19.15 -2.54
N PRO A 383 -3.76 -18.01 -3.26
CA PRO A 383 -3.59 -16.71 -2.62
C PRO A 383 -4.68 -16.36 -1.62
N MET A 384 -5.94 -16.72 -1.90
CA MET A 384 -7.05 -16.49 -0.99
C MET A 384 -6.86 -17.26 0.34
N TYR A 385 -6.62 -18.59 0.28
CA TYR A 385 -6.44 -19.38 1.51
C TYR A 385 -5.18 -18.99 2.29
N THR A 386 -4.08 -18.70 1.61
CA THR A 386 -2.88 -18.21 2.27
C THR A 386 -3.06 -16.81 2.85
N GLY A 387 -3.93 -15.98 2.26
CA GLY A 387 -4.38 -14.71 2.81
C GLY A 387 -5.11 -14.88 4.14
N PHE A 388 -6.11 -15.78 4.19
CA PHE A 388 -6.80 -16.13 5.45
C PHE A 388 -5.82 -16.66 6.51
N LEU A 389 -4.90 -17.56 6.09
CA LEU A 389 -3.89 -18.09 7.01
C LEU A 389 -2.98 -16.99 7.56
N THR A 390 -2.61 -15.99 6.73
CA THR A 390 -1.82 -14.84 7.22
C THR A 390 -2.54 -14.10 8.33
N VAL A 391 -3.85 -13.86 8.17
CA VAL A 391 -4.66 -13.18 9.19
C VAL A 391 -4.73 -14.02 10.47
N ILE A 392 -5.00 -15.31 10.37
CA ILE A 392 -5.07 -16.22 11.51
C ILE A 392 -3.73 -16.24 12.28
N LEU A 393 -2.61 -16.42 11.57
CA LEU A 393 -1.29 -16.42 12.18
C LEU A 393 -0.96 -15.06 12.81
N ASN A 394 -1.31 -13.95 12.15
CA ASN A 394 -1.10 -12.61 12.70
C ASN A 394 -1.86 -12.44 14.02
N VAL A 395 -3.14 -12.83 14.07
CA VAL A 395 -3.94 -12.76 15.31
C VAL A 395 -3.35 -13.62 16.42
N ILE A 396 -2.94 -14.85 16.12
CA ILE A 396 -2.29 -15.75 17.10
C ILE A 396 -1.02 -15.11 17.64
N PHE A 397 -0.13 -14.63 16.76
CA PHE A 397 1.11 -14.00 17.17
C PHE A 397 0.89 -12.67 17.91
N ASN A 398 -0.14 -11.90 17.55
CA ASN A 398 -0.50 -10.70 18.29
C ASN A 398 -0.79 -11.01 19.76
N PHE A 399 -1.63 -12.01 20.05
CA PHE A 399 -1.93 -12.40 21.44
C PHE A 399 -0.72 -12.96 22.20
N ILE A 400 0.19 -13.65 21.51
CA ILE A 400 1.42 -14.20 22.13
C ILE A 400 2.42 -13.08 22.40
N LEU A 401 2.62 -12.16 21.46
CA LEU A 401 3.73 -11.20 21.49
C LEU A 401 3.36 -9.86 22.13
N ILE A 402 2.07 -9.52 22.24
CA ILE A 402 1.65 -8.24 22.82
C ILE A 402 2.09 -8.07 24.28
N LYS A 403 1.97 -9.12 25.10
CA LYS A 403 2.34 -9.05 26.53
C LYS A 403 3.83 -8.80 26.76
N PRO A 404 4.78 -9.56 26.12
CA PRO A 404 6.22 -9.35 26.34
C PRO A 404 6.81 -8.16 25.57
N MET A 405 6.21 -7.72 24.45
CA MET A 405 6.83 -6.76 23.54
C MET A 405 5.99 -5.51 23.25
N GLY A 406 4.74 -5.45 23.74
CA GLY A 406 3.83 -4.34 23.46
C GLY A 406 3.61 -4.11 21.95
N HIS A 407 3.66 -2.86 21.50
CA HIS A 407 3.47 -2.48 20.09
C HIS A 407 4.53 -3.08 19.15
N ARG A 408 5.74 -3.35 19.64
CA ARG A 408 6.79 -4.06 18.88
C ARG A 408 6.38 -5.50 18.58
N GLY A 409 5.64 -6.14 19.50
CA GLY A 409 5.08 -7.47 19.31
C GLY A 409 4.06 -7.54 18.18
N LEU A 410 3.20 -6.52 18.05
CA LEU A 410 2.25 -6.41 16.92
C LEU A 410 2.98 -6.28 15.57
N ALA A 411 4.04 -5.47 15.52
CA ALA A 411 4.88 -5.35 14.33
C ALA A 411 5.58 -6.66 13.96
N LEU A 412 6.10 -7.40 14.98
CA LEU A 412 6.74 -8.70 14.78
C LEU A 412 5.72 -9.76 14.35
N ALA A 413 4.52 -9.76 14.91
CA ALA A 413 3.43 -10.67 14.54
C ALA A 413 3.09 -10.54 13.05
N THR A 414 2.99 -9.31 12.54
CA THR A 414 2.79 -9.02 11.12
C THR A 414 3.94 -9.57 10.28
N SER A 415 5.19 -9.36 10.70
CA SER A 415 6.37 -9.86 9.99
C SER A 415 6.43 -11.39 9.95
N LEU A 416 6.19 -12.05 11.08
CA LEU A 416 6.22 -13.52 11.17
C LEU A 416 5.12 -14.16 10.35
N SER A 417 3.89 -13.63 10.39
CA SER A 417 2.77 -14.15 9.62
C SER A 417 3.05 -14.07 8.12
N MET A 418 3.65 -12.96 7.64
CA MET A 418 4.04 -12.81 6.24
C MET A 418 5.19 -13.73 5.83
N LEU A 419 6.19 -13.91 6.68
CA LEU A 419 7.32 -14.82 6.40
C LEU A 419 6.85 -16.28 6.34
N ILE A 420 6.07 -16.73 7.34
CA ILE A 420 5.58 -18.10 7.38
C ILE A 420 4.70 -18.41 6.19
N THR A 421 3.76 -17.52 5.86
CA THR A 421 2.88 -17.74 4.72
C THR A 421 3.63 -17.70 3.38
N SER A 422 4.67 -16.88 3.24
CA SER A 422 5.52 -16.92 2.05
C SER A 422 6.26 -18.26 1.92
N ILE A 423 6.74 -18.83 3.03
CA ILE A 423 7.36 -20.16 3.04
C ILE A 423 6.34 -21.24 2.64
N ILE A 424 5.12 -21.19 3.16
CA ILE A 424 4.05 -22.12 2.78
C ILE A 424 3.74 -22.00 1.28
N MET A 425 3.62 -20.78 0.76
CA MET A 425 3.39 -20.56 -0.67
C MET A 425 4.54 -21.10 -1.52
N TYR A 426 5.78 -20.96 -1.07
CA TYR A 426 6.93 -21.55 -1.73
C TYR A 426 6.82 -23.09 -1.86
N PHE A 427 6.44 -23.79 -0.77
CA PHE A 427 6.23 -25.24 -0.81
C PHE A 427 5.08 -25.67 -1.73
N ILE A 428 4.08 -24.83 -1.94
CA ILE A 428 3.01 -25.11 -2.90
C ILE A 428 3.53 -24.89 -4.34
N ILE A 429 4.22 -23.77 -4.59
CA ILE A 429 4.73 -23.41 -5.92
C ILE A 429 5.74 -24.42 -6.46
N ARG A 430 6.67 -24.93 -5.62
CA ARG A 430 7.67 -25.92 -6.05
C ARG A 430 7.06 -27.21 -6.60
N LYS A 431 5.79 -27.52 -6.24
CA LYS A 431 5.06 -28.67 -6.80
C LYS A 431 4.42 -28.36 -8.16
N MET A 432 4.17 -27.09 -8.46
CA MET A 432 3.46 -26.64 -9.66
C MET A 432 4.41 -26.20 -10.77
N VAL A 433 5.53 -25.59 -10.41
CA VAL A 433 6.48 -24.95 -11.34
C VAL A 433 7.80 -25.66 -11.27
N LYS A 434 8.28 -26.10 -12.43
CA LYS A 434 9.64 -26.65 -12.56
C LYS A 434 10.63 -25.51 -12.74
N PHE A 435 11.45 -25.24 -11.73
CA PHE A 435 12.51 -24.25 -11.76
C PHE A 435 13.77 -24.80 -11.09
N ASN A 436 14.90 -24.12 -11.26
CA ASN A 436 16.15 -24.53 -10.61
C ASN A 436 16.13 -24.11 -9.13
N GLU A 437 15.49 -24.94 -8.29
CA GLU A 437 15.30 -24.70 -6.87
C GLU A 437 16.63 -24.48 -6.15
N LYS A 438 17.61 -25.36 -6.41
CA LYS A 438 18.95 -25.30 -5.79
C LYS A 438 19.65 -23.96 -6.08
N GLU A 439 19.64 -23.52 -7.33
CA GLU A 439 20.26 -22.25 -7.75
C GLU A 439 19.53 -21.06 -7.12
N THR A 440 18.19 -21.09 -7.06
CA THR A 440 17.38 -20.02 -6.45
C THR A 440 17.66 -19.91 -4.95
N ILE A 441 17.72 -21.03 -4.21
CA ILE A 441 18.04 -21.03 -2.77
C ILE A 441 19.48 -20.55 -2.53
N ILE A 442 20.45 -21.04 -3.31
CA ILE A 442 21.84 -20.60 -3.19
C ILE A 442 21.94 -19.09 -3.46
N THR A 443 21.24 -18.58 -4.47
CA THR A 443 21.21 -17.16 -4.78
C THR A 443 20.59 -16.35 -3.64
N PHE A 444 19.49 -16.81 -3.05
CA PHE A 444 18.89 -16.22 -1.87
C PHE A 444 19.88 -16.14 -0.70
N LEU A 445 20.59 -17.24 -0.40
CA LEU A 445 21.59 -17.27 0.69
C LEU A 445 22.77 -16.31 0.42
N LYS A 446 23.23 -16.22 -0.82
CA LYS A 446 24.27 -15.27 -1.23
C LYS A 446 23.80 -13.82 -1.07
N ILE A 447 22.54 -13.51 -1.46
CA ILE A 447 21.92 -12.20 -1.29
C ILE A 447 21.82 -11.84 0.20
N LEU A 448 21.37 -12.80 1.02
CA LEU A 448 21.24 -12.63 2.46
C LEU A 448 22.60 -12.37 3.11
N LEU A 449 23.63 -13.15 2.76
CA LEU A 449 24.99 -12.97 3.28
C LEU A 449 25.58 -11.62 2.86
N SER A 450 25.38 -11.22 1.59
CA SER A 450 25.77 -9.89 1.11
C SER A 450 25.07 -8.76 1.90
N GLY A 451 23.78 -8.96 2.19
CA GLY A 451 23.01 -8.03 3.01
C GLY A 451 23.51 -7.95 4.44
N ILE A 452 23.85 -9.08 5.06
CA ILE A 452 24.42 -9.13 6.43
C ILE A 452 25.76 -8.41 6.47
N LEU A 453 26.66 -8.66 5.51
CA LEU A 453 27.96 -7.97 5.41
C LEU A 453 27.75 -6.45 5.27
N MET A 454 26.82 -6.03 4.41
CA MET A 454 26.43 -4.63 4.27
C MET A 454 25.90 -4.09 5.62
N GLY A 455 25.03 -4.81 6.31
CA GLY A 455 24.43 -4.39 7.58
C GLY A 455 25.47 -4.19 8.69
N VAL A 456 26.40 -5.13 8.81
CA VAL A 456 27.53 -5.03 9.76
C VAL A 456 28.38 -3.80 9.44
N ALA A 457 28.79 -3.62 8.19
CA ALA A 457 29.56 -2.45 7.77
C ALA A 457 28.79 -1.13 8.04
N THR A 458 27.50 -1.10 7.75
CA THR A 458 26.61 0.04 8.00
C THR A 458 26.54 0.39 9.48
N HIS A 459 26.44 -0.62 10.35
CA HIS A 459 26.39 -0.42 11.80
C HIS A 459 27.67 0.24 12.33
N PHE A 460 28.84 -0.29 11.98
CA PHE A 460 30.13 0.27 12.42
C PHE A 460 30.38 1.66 11.83
N MET A 461 30.03 1.87 10.57
CA MET A 461 30.16 3.16 9.91
C MET A 461 29.28 4.23 10.57
N TRP A 462 28.00 3.89 10.86
CA TRP A 462 27.10 4.82 11.54
C TRP A 462 27.64 5.17 12.94
N LYS A 463 28.12 4.19 13.69
CA LYS A 463 28.74 4.40 15.01
C LYS A 463 29.98 5.30 14.92
N ALA A 464 30.82 5.12 13.89
CA ALA A 464 32.01 5.95 13.67
C ALA A 464 31.66 7.42 13.28
N PHE A 465 30.55 7.61 12.56
CA PHE A 465 30.11 8.96 12.17
C PHE A 465 29.35 9.69 13.29
N THR A 466 28.78 8.98 14.26
CA THR A 466 27.99 9.58 15.36
C THR A 466 28.69 10.75 16.06
N PRO A 467 29.98 10.69 16.44
CA PRO A 467 30.66 11.82 17.10
C PRO A 467 30.87 13.03 16.17
N LEU A 468 30.80 12.87 14.84
CA LEU A 468 30.93 13.94 13.84
C LEU A 468 29.60 14.66 13.58
N MET A 469 28.46 14.11 14.04
CA MET A 469 27.12 14.63 13.82
C MET A 469 26.77 15.74 14.84
N THR A 470 27.43 16.89 14.73
CA THR A 470 27.23 18.03 15.63
C THR A 470 26.00 18.88 15.29
N SER A 471 25.34 18.64 14.18
CA SER A 471 24.13 19.35 13.74
C SER A 471 23.20 18.47 12.96
N ARG A 472 21.91 18.84 12.91
CA ARG A 472 20.87 18.11 12.15
C ARG A 472 21.23 17.94 10.67
N MET A 473 21.80 18.96 10.06
CA MET A 473 22.23 18.91 8.66
C MET A 473 23.33 17.85 8.46
N LYS A 474 24.30 17.77 9.38
CA LYS A 474 25.33 16.75 9.33
C LYS A 474 24.76 15.34 9.53
N GLU A 475 23.79 15.17 10.44
CA GLU A 475 23.11 13.87 10.64
C GLU A 475 22.46 13.40 9.34
N VAL A 476 21.73 14.29 8.64
CA VAL A 476 21.13 14.00 7.34
C VAL A 476 22.20 13.64 6.31
N LEU A 477 23.26 14.44 6.20
CA LEU A 477 24.36 14.20 5.26
C LEU A 477 25.01 12.84 5.51
N PHE A 478 25.37 12.55 6.76
CA PHE A 478 26.00 11.28 7.11
C PHE A 478 25.07 10.08 6.91
N LEU A 479 23.73 10.23 7.09
CA LEU A 479 22.80 9.18 6.74
C LEU A 479 22.83 8.86 5.24
N PHE A 480 22.78 9.89 4.37
CA PHE A 480 22.86 9.67 2.93
C PHE A 480 24.22 9.08 2.49
N VAL A 481 25.32 9.53 3.08
CA VAL A 481 26.65 8.96 2.84
C VAL A 481 26.71 7.50 3.27
N THR A 482 26.17 7.19 4.46
CA THR A 482 26.10 5.82 4.99
C THR A 482 25.28 4.91 4.07
N ILE A 483 24.09 5.35 3.64
CA ILE A 483 23.25 4.59 2.71
C ILE A 483 23.97 4.38 1.37
N PHE A 484 24.62 5.41 0.83
CA PHE A 484 25.34 5.30 -0.43
C PHE A 484 26.49 4.29 -0.34
N ILE A 485 27.31 4.36 0.70
CA ILE A 485 28.42 3.42 0.90
C ILE A 485 27.89 2.00 1.16
N ALA A 486 26.79 1.87 1.92
CA ALA A 486 26.13 0.58 2.14
C ALA A 486 25.69 -0.07 0.82
N ILE A 487 25.09 0.70 -0.08
CA ILE A 487 24.70 0.22 -1.43
C ILE A 487 25.94 -0.25 -2.22
N VAL A 488 27.03 0.51 -2.17
CA VAL A 488 28.29 0.14 -2.85
C VAL A 488 28.86 -1.16 -2.29
N ILE A 489 28.95 -1.28 -0.95
CA ILE A 489 29.42 -2.50 -0.28
C ILE A 489 28.53 -3.70 -0.67
N TYR A 490 27.21 -3.52 -0.65
CA TYR A 490 26.27 -4.57 -1.04
C TYR A 490 26.46 -5.02 -2.49
N LEU A 491 26.56 -4.08 -3.43
CA LEU A 491 26.78 -4.39 -4.84
C LEU A 491 28.12 -5.12 -5.07
N LEU A 492 29.18 -4.68 -4.39
CA LEU A 492 30.49 -5.36 -4.46
C LEU A 492 30.40 -6.78 -3.89
N ALA A 493 29.75 -6.98 -2.74
CA ALA A 493 29.56 -8.30 -2.15
C ALA A 493 28.76 -9.23 -3.08
N THR A 494 27.66 -8.74 -3.68
CA THR A 494 26.85 -9.52 -4.64
C THR A 494 27.64 -9.90 -5.90
N MET A 495 28.53 -9.03 -6.36
CA MET A 495 29.44 -9.33 -7.49
C MET A 495 30.50 -10.37 -7.11
N LEU A 496 31.10 -10.27 -5.93
CA LEU A 496 32.08 -11.22 -5.41
C LEU A 496 31.47 -12.63 -5.24
N PHE A 497 30.23 -12.71 -4.76
CA PHE A 497 29.51 -14.00 -4.69
C PHE A 497 28.99 -14.49 -6.03
N GLY A 498 29.21 -13.76 -7.12
CA GLY A 498 28.89 -14.19 -8.49
C GLY A 498 27.39 -14.25 -8.78
N ILE A 499 26.58 -13.34 -8.20
CA ILE A 499 25.13 -13.27 -8.45
C ILE A 499 24.90 -12.71 -9.86
N LYS A 500 24.37 -13.56 -10.76
CA LYS A 500 24.14 -13.21 -12.18
C LYS A 500 23.17 -12.05 -12.36
N ASP A 501 22.11 -12.01 -11.54
CA ASP A 501 21.06 -10.99 -11.62
C ASP A 501 21.61 -9.58 -11.33
N THR A 502 22.60 -9.42 -10.45
CA THR A 502 23.28 -8.15 -10.20
C THR A 502 23.99 -7.62 -11.46
N ARG A 503 24.71 -8.49 -12.17
CA ARG A 503 25.40 -8.12 -13.42
C ARG A 503 24.41 -7.68 -14.49
N THR A 504 23.29 -8.40 -14.62
CA THR A 504 22.22 -8.09 -15.58
C THR A 504 21.56 -6.74 -15.27
N LEU A 505 21.30 -6.46 -13.99
CA LEU A 505 20.75 -5.19 -13.51
C LEU A 505 21.68 -4.02 -13.85
N LEU A 506 22.96 -4.13 -13.51
CA LEU A 506 23.96 -3.09 -13.80
C LEU A 506 24.18 -2.87 -15.30
N ALA A 507 24.22 -3.95 -16.10
CA ALA A 507 24.30 -3.85 -17.55
C ALA A 507 23.08 -3.11 -18.14
N THR A 508 21.88 -3.37 -17.61
CA THR A 508 20.65 -2.70 -18.04
C THR A 508 20.65 -1.22 -17.71
N VAL A 509 21.10 -0.86 -16.50
CA VAL A 509 21.26 0.54 -16.07
C VAL A 509 22.28 1.25 -16.95
N LYS A 510 23.46 0.67 -17.15
CA LYS A 510 24.53 1.22 -18.01
C LYS A 510 24.05 1.46 -19.44
N ARG A 511 23.28 0.52 -20.01
CA ARG A 511 22.71 0.65 -21.37
C ARG A 511 21.67 1.77 -21.50
N LYS A 512 20.86 2.00 -20.43
CA LYS A 512 19.86 3.07 -20.42
C LYS A 512 20.48 4.46 -20.29
N PHE A 513 21.52 4.59 -19.47
CA PHE A 513 22.23 5.86 -19.31
C PHE A 513 23.25 6.14 -20.43
N GLY A 514 23.87 5.11 -21.02
CA GLY A 514 24.80 5.26 -22.14
C GLY A 514 24.13 5.60 -23.48
N ARG A 515 22.82 5.30 -23.65
CA ARG A 515 22.05 5.70 -24.83
C ARG A 515 21.55 7.16 -24.83
N LYS A 516 21.69 7.89 -23.73
CA LYS A 516 21.37 9.34 -23.66
C LYS A 516 22.52 10.23 -24.11
N ASN A 517 23.73 9.67 -24.30
CA ASN A 517 24.92 10.41 -24.70
C ASN A 517 25.47 9.97 -26.08
N ALA A 518 24.68 9.24 -26.85
CA ALA A 518 24.87 8.95 -28.27
C ALA A 518 23.60 9.31 -29.03
#